data_a5eb42bac8befbf04008cd34a3d21679
#
_entry.id   a5eb42bac8befbf04008cd34a3d21679
#
_cell.length_a   1.000
_cell.length_b   1.000
_cell.length_c   1.000
_cell.angle_alpha   90.00
_cell.angle_beta   90.00
_cell.angle_gamma   90.00
#
_symmetry.space_group_name_H-M   'P 1'
#
loop_
_entity.id
_entity.type
_entity.pdbx_description
1 polymer ?
#
loop_
_entity_poly.entity_id
_entity_poly.type
_entity_poly.pdbx_seq_one_letter_code
_entity_poly.pdbx_strand_id
1 'polypeptide(L)'
;MKKLTAMLAMLLSVSILLCACGSKADGGDTADDSNSGEGDKILVGMVTDMAIDQAEWLQNLVAGVDEYNKSNEYNVEFKVIEATDVSEYEPKLRALAESGYSVIMGMYSAMGDPILAVAADYPDIKFGSLDGNIENIADYENVGEFGLDRLQTGFLAGCAAALMSESGLVGIAGGADDPTINAIIGGWQQGIAYINDKDGKDVQDIVAYVNSYTDPTTAKELGLTLINKGCDVIGAAAGGSGVGTAQAAAENNCYYVAWDCYYPEVFTGEQLQLGSALSYFENMTIAWVNDAVSGNFRGGERTEYSVDSGACKFDIPDDSPLTEEMRAELADIQASINSGDITIENKMLHK
;
A
#
# COMPACT_ATOMS: atom_id res chain seq x y z
N MET A 1 -22.16 -5.65 -65.54
CA MET A 1 -21.69 -4.74 -66.59
C MET A 1 -20.42 -4.09 -66.08
N LYS A 2 -19.38 -4.49 -66.68
CA LYS A 2 -18.24 -3.74 -67.22
C LYS A 2 -17.45 -2.94 -66.19
N LYS A 3 -16.26 -3.38 -65.89
CA LYS A 3 -14.93 -3.18 -66.55
C LYS A 3 -14.27 -1.90 -66.00
N LEU A 4 -13.03 -1.70 -65.70
CA LEU A 4 -11.78 -2.36 -66.14
C LEU A 4 -10.65 -1.60 -65.45
N THR A 5 -9.64 -2.29 -64.90
CA THR A 5 -8.19 -2.19 -65.16
C THR A 5 -7.58 -0.79 -65.31
N ALA A 6 -6.41 -0.43 -64.77
CA ALA A 6 -5.08 -0.96 -64.96
C ALA A 6 -4.11 -0.14 -64.08
N MET A 7 -3.08 -0.71 -63.40
CA MET A 7 -1.74 -1.04 -63.86
C MET A 7 -0.82 0.16 -64.15
N LEU A 8 0.33 0.20 -63.42
CA LEU A 8 1.73 0.35 -63.87
C LEU A 8 2.55 1.06 -62.76
N ALA A 9 3.43 0.51 -62.02
CA ALA A 9 4.73 -0.08 -62.24
C ALA A 9 5.85 0.94 -62.52
N MET A 10 6.96 0.74 -61.74
CA MET A 10 8.38 1.08 -62.03
C MET A 10 8.83 2.53 -61.78
N LEU A 11 9.91 2.83 -61.06
CA LEU A 11 11.29 2.43 -61.27
C LEU A 11 12.22 2.75 -60.07
N LEU A 12 13.12 1.86 -59.86
CA LEU A 12 14.38 1.88 -59.12
C LEU A 12 15.28 3.05 -59.50
N SER A 13 16.05 3.64 -58.57
CA SER A 13 17.41 4.05 -58.85
C SER A 13 18.26 4.08 -57.60
N VAL A 14 19.18 3.19 -57.53
CA VAL A 14 20.37 3.09 -56.69
C VAL A 14 21.36 4.15 -57.15
N SER A 15 21.98 4.88 -56.20
CA SER A 15 23.25 5.56 -56.47
C SER A 15 24.13 5.45 -55.23
N ILE A 16 25.08 4.54 -55.31
CA ILE A 16 26.30 4.45 -54.49
C ILE A 16 27.32 5.42 -55.08
N LEU A 17 27.92 6.26 -54.27
CA LEU A 17 29.20 6.87 -54.57
C LEU A 17 30.05 6.96 -53.32
N LEU A 18 31.03 6.06 -53.23
CA LEU A 18 32.24 6.22 -52.47
C LEU A 18 33.16 7.26 -53.13
N CYS A 19 33.75 8.15 -52.36
CA CYS A 19 35.17 8.49 -52.60
C CYS A 19 35.82 9.09 -51.35
N ALA A 20 37.04 8.73 -51.19
CA ALA A 20 37.91 8.81 -50.04
C ALA A 20 38.82 10.05 -50.02
N CYS A 21 39.41 10.29 -48.85
CA CYS A 21 40.69 10.87 -48.51
C CYS A 21 41.05 12.32 -48.85
N GLY A 22 41.45 13.06 -47.79
CA GLY A 22 42.43 14.13 -47.93
C GLY A 22 42.45 15.16 -46.78
N SER A 23 43.20 14.86 -45.76
CA SER A 23 44.06 15.65 -44.85
C SER A 23 43.90 17.17 -44.64
N LYS A 24 43.87 17.50 -43.34
CA LYS A 24 44.49 18.63 -42.56
C LYS A 24 44.08 20.09 -42.84
N ALA A 25 43.51 20.77 -41.85
CA ALA A 25 44.20 21.68 -40.90
C ALA A 25 43.17 22.52 -40.12
N ASP A 26 43.40 22.58 -38.82
CA ASP A 26 43.29 23.67 -37.85
C ASP A 26 42.12 24.67 -37.93
N GLY A 27 41.39 24.81 -36.81
CA GLY A 27 40.52 25.91 -36.51
C GLY A 27 39.45 25.49 -35.50
N GLY A 28 39.68 25.79 -34.19
CA GLY A 28 38.76 25.48 -33.14
C GLY A 28 37.41 26.19 -33.29
N ASP A 29 36.36 25.41 -33.05
CA ASP A 29 35.10 25.92 -32.55
C ASP A 29 34.52 24.86 -31.63
N THR A 30 34.36 25.24 -30.38
CA THR A 30 33.73 24.43 -29.34
C THR A 30 32.25 24.31 -29.67
N ALA A 31 31.85 23.26 -30.34
CA ALA A 31 30.51 22.80 -30.37
C ALA A 31 30.20 22.22 -28.97
N ASP A 32 29.36 22.92 -28.26
CA ASP A 32 28.71 22.49 -27.02
C ASP A 32 27.83 21.28 -27.37
N ASP A 33 28.39 20.09 -27.22
CA ASP A 33 27.67 18.83 -27.36
C ASP A 33 27.00 18.54 -26.02
N SER A 34 25.98 19.37 -25.70
CA SER A 34 25.02 19.07 -24.65
C SER A 34 24.05 17.96 -25.14
N ASN A 35 24.61 16.79 -25.44
CA ASN A 35 23.84 15.57 -25.44
C ASN A 35 23.59 15.20 -23.96
N SER A 36 22.57 15.78 -23.37
CA SER A 36 21.98 15.25 -22.13
C SER A 36 21.43 13.88 -22.49
N GLY A 37 22.26 12.85 -22.29
CA GLY A 37 21.85 11.45 -22.44
C GLY A 37 20.65 11.21 -21.53
N GLU A 38 19.48 11.09 -22.14
CA GLU A 38 18.34 10.42 -21.55
C GLU A 38 18.84 8.99 -21.27
N GLY A 39 19.20 8.70 -20.02
CA GLY A 39 19.59 7.35 -19.60
C GLY A 39 18.47 6.40 -19.96
N ASP A 40 18.82 5.16 -20.32
CA ASP A 40 17.83 4.13 -20.62
C ASP A 40 16.79 4.05 -19.48
N LYS A 41 15.51 4.02 -19.84
CA LYS A 41 14.43 3.91 -18.88
C LYS A 41 14.49 2.58 -18.13
N ILE A 42 14.29 2.61 -16.83
CA ILE A 42 14.12 1.42 -16.01
C ILE A 42 12.67 0.96 -16.14
N LEU A 43 12.45 -0.21 -16.73
CA LEU A 43 11.09 -0.75 -16.90
C LEU A 43 10.69 -1.54 -15.65
N VAL A 44 9.57 -1.16 -15.07
CA VAL A 44 8.95 -1.79 -13.90
C VAL A 44 7.55 -2.28 -14.27
N GLY A 45 7.22 -3.52 -13.94
CA GLY A 45 5.93 -4.13 -14.21
C GLY A 45 5.30 -4.76 -12.98
N MET A 46 3.99 -4.61 -12.82
CA MET A 46 3.23 -5.28 -11.78
C MET A 46 2.05 -6.02 -12.40
N VAL A 47 1.87 -7.27 -12.02
CA VAL A 47 0.71 -8.08 -12.40
C VAL A 47 -0.24 -8.14 -11.22
N THR A 48 -1.52 -7.76 -11.44
CA THR A 48 -2.57 -7.85 -10.42
C THR A 48 -3.27 -9.20 -10.48
N ASP A 49 -3.98 -9.57 -9.41
CA ASP A 49 -4.74 -10.82 -9.33
C ASP A 49 -6.25 -10.63 -9.59
N MET A 50 -6.64 -9.41 -9.95
CA MET A 50 -8.02 -9.01 -10.25
C MET A 50 -8.04 -7.86 -11.26
N ALA A 51 -9.22 -7.56 -11.80
CA ALA A 51 -9.43 -6.37 -12.61
C ALA A 51 -9.34 -5.10 -11.75
N ILE A 52 -8.74 -4.03 -12.30
CA ILE A 52 -8.47 -2.77 -11.58
C ILE A 52 -9.76 -2.12 -11.08
N ASP A 53 -10.86 -2.25 -11.82
CA ASP A 53 -12.15 -1.66 -11.47
C ASP A 53 -12.90 -2.38 -10.33
N GLN A 54 -12.40 -3.52 -9.88
CA GLN A 54 -13.03 -4.31 -8.80
C GLN A 54 -12.70 -3.80 -7.39
N ALA A 55 -11.64 -3.00 -7.22
CA ALA A 55 -11.23 -2.51 -5.91
C ALA A 55 -10.73 -1.06 -5.98
N GLU A 56 -11.27 -0.20 -5.10
CA GLU A 56 -10.88 1.22 -5.02
C GLU A 56 -9.39 1.39 -4.72
N TRP A 57 -8.84 0.60 -3.78
CA TRP A 57 -7.42 0.67 -3.45
C TRP A 57 -6.51 0.34 -4.65
N LEU A 58 -6.95 -0.56 -5.55
CA LEU A 58 -6.20 -0.89 -6.76
C LEU A 58 -6.30 0.23 -7.81
N GLN A 59 -7.45 0.90 -7.91
CA GLN A 59 -7.59 2.11 -8.74
C GLN A 59 -6.67 3.23 -8.22
N ASN A 60 -6.59 3.41 -6.89
CA ASN A 60 -5.68 4.37 -6.25
C ASN A 60 -4.21 4.01 -6.51
N LEU A 61 -3.85 2.72 -6.44
CA LEU A 61 -2.51 2.25 -6.79
C LEU A 61 -2.16 2.62 -8.24
N VAL A 62 -3.04 2.35 -9.20
CA VAL A 62 -2.83 2.70 -10.62
C VAL A 62 -2.71 4.21 -10.80
N ALA A 63 -3.57 4.99 -10.16
CA ALA A 63 -3.48 6.46 -10.21
C ALA A 63 -2.16 6.98 -9.62
N GLY A 64 -1.68 6.39 -8.53
CA GLY A 64 -0.36 6.69 -7.93
C GLY A 64 0.79 6.33 -8.87
N VAL A 65 0.72 5.20 -9.55
CA VAL A 65 1.71 4.79 -10.57
C VAL A 65 1.70 5.75 -11.77
N ASP A 66 0.52 6.19 -12.22
CA ASP A 66 0.41 7.17 -13.30
C ASP A 66 1.01 8.54 -12.91
N GLU A 67 0.85 8.95 -11.66
CA GLU A 67 1.49 10.17 -11.15
C GLU A 67 3.01 10.00 -11.04
N TYR A 68 3.47 8.88 -10.51
CA TYR A 68 4.89 8.54 -10.41
C TYR A 68 5.58 8.53 -11.79
N ASN A 69 4.93 8.02 -12.83
CA ASN A 69 5.43 8.00 -14.20
C ASN A 69 5.65 9.41 -14.79
N LYS A 70 4.94 10.44 -14.30
CA LYS A 70 5.11 11.82 -14.80
C LYS A 70 6.42 12.45 -14.35
N SER A 71 6.87 12.12 -13.13
CA SER A 71 8.09 12.66 -12.54
C SER A 71 8.62 11.74 -11.46
N ASN A 72 9.71 11.03 -11.72
CA ASN A 72 10.47 10.27 -10.74
C ASN A 72 11.98 10.44 -10.95
N GLU A 73 12.75 10.29 -9.87
CA GLU A 73 14.19 10.57 -9.89
C GLU A 73 15.04 9.49 -10.59
N TYR A 74 14.47 8.29 -10.77
CA TYR A 74 15.21 7.13 -11.30
C TYR A 74 14.93 6.84 -12.78
N ASN A 75 14.21 7.70 -13.49
CA ASN A 75 13.80 7.49 -14.87
C ASN A 75 13.05 6.16 -15.08
N VAL A 76 12.13 5.86 -14.18
CA VAL A 76 11.31 4.63 -14.21
C VAL A 76 10.10 4.82 -15.14
N GLU A 77 9.78 3.77 -15.91
CA GLU A 77 8.48 3.58 -16.55
C GLU A 77 7.80 2.37 -15.91
N PHE A 78 6.75 2.63 -15.12
CA PHE A 78 6.04 1.61 -14.36
C PHE A 78 4.68 1.30 -15.00
N LYS A 79 4.38 0.01 -15.23
CA LYS A 79 3.10 -0.47 -15.79
C LYS A 79 2.43 -1.46 -14.85
N VAL A 80 1.11 -1.30 -14.69
CA VAL A 80 0.24 -2.27 -14.02
C VAL A 80 -0.53 -3.05 -15.08
N ILE A 81 -0.57 -4.37 -14.96
CA ILE A 81 -1.17 -5.31 -15.90
C ILE A 81 -2.15 -6.19 -15.14
N GLU A 82 -3.40 -6.19 -15.56
CA GLU A 82 -4.42 -7.04 -14.97
C GLU A 82 -4.20 -8.52 -15.30
N ALA A 83 -4.44 -9.40 -14.32
CA ALA A 83 -4.67 -10.82 -14.53
C ALA A 83 -5.87 -11.23 -13.68
N THR A 84 -6.86 -11.83 -14.31
CA THR A 84 -8.15 -12.17 -13.68
C THR A 84 -8.32 -13.67 -13.48
N ASP A 85 -7.35 -14.46 -13.95
CA ASP A 85 -7.34 -15.91 -13.81
C ASP A 85 -5.93 -16.40 -13.44
N VAL A 86 -5.83 -17.35 -12.53
CA VAL A 86 -4.56 -17.93 -12.05
C VAL A 86 -3.67 -18.43 -13.19
N SER A 87 -4.28 -18.95 -14.27
CA SER A 87 -3.56 -19.44 -15.45
C SER A 87 -2.83 -18.33 -16.23
N GLU A 88 -3.13 -17.06 -15.96
CA GLU A 88 -2.50 -15.91 -16.61
C GLU A 88 -1.27 -15.40 -15.85
N TYR A 89 -1.10 -15.74 -14.55
CA TYR A 89 -0.09 -15.15 -13.69
C TYR A 89 1.32 -15.37 -14.21
N GLU A 90 1.77 -16.63 -14.29
CA GLU A 90 3.12 -16.94 -14.79
C GLU A 90 3.34 -16.45 -16.23
N PRO A 91 2.44 -16.68 -17.22
CA PRO A 91 2.60 -16.15 -18.56
C PRO A 91 2.79 -14.63 -18.63
N LYS A 92 2.06 -13.83 -17.82
CA LYS A 92 2.19 -12.37 -17.81
C LYS A 92 3.47 -11.91 -17.14
N LEU A 93 3.87 -12.51 -16.02
CA LEU A 93 5.17 -12.25 -15.38
C LEU A 93 6.32 -12.58 -16.35
N ARG A 94 6.27 -13.72 -17.03
CA ARG A 94 7.27 -14.14 -18.01
C ARG A 94 7.33 -13.20 -19.22
N ALA A 95 6.20 -12.75 -19.73
CA ALA A 95 6.15 -11.79 -20.83
C ALA A 95 6.79 -10.44 -20.49
N LEU A 96 6.68 -9.99 -19.23
CA LEU A 96 7.38 -8.81 -18.74
C LEU A 96 8.90 -9.06 -18.75
N ALA A 97 9.38 -10.20 -18.23
CA ALA A 97 10.79 -10.56 -18.22
C ALA A 97 11.40 -10.61 -19.64
N GLU A 98 10.70 -11.26 -20.58
CA GLU A 98 11.08 -11.34 -21.98
C GLU A 98 11.06 -9.97 -22.69
N SER A 99 10.28 -9.02 -22.20
CA SER A 99 10.16 -7.65 -22.73
C SER A 99 11.20 -6.68 -22.14
N GLY A 100 12.14 -7.16 -21.32
CA GLY A 100 13.25 -6.36 -20.79
C GLY A 100 12.92 -5.56 -19.54
N TYR A 101 11.86 -5.93 -18.80
CA TYR A 101 11.59 -5.35 -17.50
C TYR A 101 12.64 -5.82 -16.49
N SER A 102 13.18 -4.88 -15.70
CA SER A 102 14.22 -5.15 -14.71
C SER A 102 13.69 -5.31 -13.28
N VAL A 103 12.46 -4.87 -13.06
CA VAL A 103 11.72 -5.07 -11.80
C VAL A 103 10.32 -5.56 -12.15
N ILE A 104 9.92 -6.70 -11.59
CA ILE A 104 8.62 -7.33 -11.88
C ILE A 104 7.95 -7.71 -10.56
N MET A 105 6.67 -7.37 -10.41
CA MET A 105 5.93 -7.63 -9.19
C MET A 105 4.64 -8.41 -9.47
N GLY A 106 4.25 -9.19 -8.49
CA GLY A 106 2.92 -9.76 -8.37
C GLY A 106 2.36 -9.52 -6.99
N MET A 107 1.14 -9.97 -6.73
CA MET A 107 0.47 -9.73 -5.47
C MET A 107 -0.17 -10.99 -4.90
N TYR A 108 -0.16 -11.02 -3.57
CA TYR A 108 -0.74 -12.07 -2.74
C TYR A 108 -0.17 -13.49 -2.95
N SER A 109 -0.53 -14.39 -2.09
CA SER A 109 0.03 -15.74 -2.03
C SER A 109 -0.23 -16.58 -3.29
N ALA A 110 -1.30 -16.30 -4.03
CA ALA A 110 -1.61 -17.03 -5.28
C ALA A 110 -0.57 -16.80 -6.39
N MET A 111 0.18 -15.70 -6.34
CA MET A 111 1.26 -15.41 -7.28
C MET A 111 2.65 -15.84 -6.79
N GLY A 112 2.79 -16.32 -5.55
CA GLY A 112 4.08 -16.72 -4.99
C GLY A 112 4.80 -17.73 -5.88
N ASP A 113 4.22 -18.89 -6.13
CA ASP A 113 4.81 -19.93 -6.99
C ASP A 113 5.07 -19.45 -8.42
N PRO A 114 4.16 -18.74 -9.12
CA PRO A 114 4.43 -18.10 -10.41
C PRO A 114 5.63 -17.15 -10.41
N ILE A 115 5.78 -16.30 -9.37
CA ILE A 115 6.94 -15.41 -9.22
C ILE A 115 8.22 -16.20 -9.11
N LEU A 116 8.26 -17.22 -8.23
CA LEU A 116 9.44 -18.05 -8.03
C LEU A 116 9.85 -18.81 -9.30
N ALA A 117 8.87 -19.34 -10.04
CA ALA A 117 9.13 -20.04 -11.30
C ALA A 117 9.79 -19.14 -12.35
N VAL A 118 9.32 -17.89 -12.49
CA VAL A 118 9.93 -16.93 -13.43
C VAL A 118 11.26 -16.40 -12.91
N ALA A 119 11.37 -16.12 -11.62
CA ALA A 119 12.60 -15.62 -11.01
C ALA A 119 13.79 -16.58 -11.15
N ALA A 120 13.52 -17.88 -11.12
CA ALA A 120 14.55 -18.92 -11.33
C ALA A 120 15.17 -18.87 -12.74
N ASP A 121 14.39 -18.49 -13.76
CA ASP A 121 14.84 -18.38 -15.15
C ASP A 121 15.53 -17.03 -15.46
N TYR A 122 15.27 -16.00 -14.62
CA TYR A 122 15.77 -14.62 -14.84
C TYR A 122 16.47 -14.06 -13.57
N PRO A 123 17.64 -14.58 -13.21
CA PRO A 123 18.32 -14.23 -11.95
C PRO A 123 18.76 -12.76 -11.84
N ASP A 124 18.89 -12.06 -12.96
CA ASP A 124 19.30 -10.64 -13.01
C ASP A 124 18.10 -9.69 -12.83
N ILE A 125 16.85 -10.19 -12.91
CA ILE A 125 15.63 -9.42 -12.70
C ILE A 125 15.26 -9.46 -11.21
N LYS A 126 14.86 -8.32 -10.67
CA LYS A 126 14.35 -8.22 -9.29
C LYS A 126 12.85 -8.47 -9.28
N PHE A 127 12.42 -9.41 -8.46
CA PHE A 127 11.02 -9.74 -8.33
C PHE A 127 10.48 -9.27 -6.98
N GLY A 128 9.26 -8.74 -7.00
CA GLY A 128 8.52 -8.29 -5.81
C GLY A 128 7.26 -9.12 -5.60
N SER A 129 6.97 -9.46 -4.35
CA SER A 129 5.71 -10.09 -3.97
C SER A 129 5.02 -9.24 -2.91
N LEU A 130 3.90 -8.60 -3.28
CA LEU A 130 3.06 -7.84 -2.37
C LEU A 130 2.22 -8.82 -1.53
N ASP A 131 2.45 -8.85 -0.21
CA ASP A 131 1.76 -9.72 0.74
C ASP A 131 1.67 -11.21 0.32
N GLY A 132 2.75 -11.70 -0.34
CA GLY A 132 2.79 -13.02 -0.97
C GLY A 132 2.87 -14.19 -0.02
N ASN A 133 3.44 -14.02 1.18
CA ASN A 133 3.69 -15.08 2.17
C ASN A 133 4.49 -16.26 1.58
N ILE A 134 5.60 -15.95 0.87
CA ILE A 134 6.47 -16.95 0.26
C ILE A 134 7.22 -17.72 1.35
N GLU A 135 7.02 -19.04 1.38
CA GLU A 135 7.78 -19.90 2.28
C GLU A 135 9.28 -19.89 1.92
N ASN A 136 10.14 -19.82 2.93
CA ASN A 136 11.60 -19.83 2.76
C ASN A 136 12.10 -18.72 1.81
N ILE A 137 11.52 -17.53 1.87
CA ILE A 137 11.91 -16.37 1.03
C ILE A 137 13.43 -16.12 1.03
N ALA A 138 14.12 -16.42 2.14
CA ALA A 138 15.56 -16.28 2.28
C ALA A 138 16.40 -17.11 1.29
N ASP A 139 15.80 -18.09 0.63
CA ASP A 139 16.47 -18.91 -0.39
C ASP A 139 16.50 -18.23 -1.77
N TYR A 140 15.87 -17.05 -1.93
CA TYR A 140 15.67 -16.38 -3.22
C TYR A 140 16.26 -14.97 -3.24
N GLU A 141 17.54 -14.84 -3.62
CA GLU A 141 18.27 -13.57 -3.60
C GLU A 141 17.70 -12.48 -4.54
N ASN A 142 16.96 -12.87 -5.57
CA ASN A 142 16.32 -11.95 -6.52
C ASN A 142 14.81 -11.77 -6.32
N VAL A 143 14.25 -12.29 -5.22
CA VAL A 143 12.84 -12.12 -4.86
C VAL A 143 12.74 -11.47 -3.49
N GLY A 144 12.05 -10.34 -3.39
CA GLY A 144 11.73 -9.67 -2.13
C GLY A 144 10.23 -9.63 -1.88
N GLU A 145 9.78 -9.84 -0.66
CA GLU A 145 8.40 -9.55 -0.28
C GLU A 145 8.28 -8.15 0.30
N PHE A 146 7.11 -7.57 0.14
CA PHE A 146 6.78 -6.30 0.78
C PHE A 146 5.31 -6.24 1.17
N GLY A 147 5.03 -5.49 2.23
CA GLY A 147 3.70 -5.37 2.77
C GLY A 147 3.54 -4.14 3.66
N LEU A 148 2.32 -3.94 4.14
CA LEU A 148 1.98 -2.86 5.05
C LEU A 148 2.16 -3.30 6.50
N ASP A 149 2.96 -2.54 7.26
CA ASP A 149 2.95 -2.62 8.72
C ASP A 149 1.81 -1.75 9.28
N ARG A 150 0.74 -2.39 9.68
CA ARG A 150 -0.43 -1.75 10.30
C ARG A 150 -0.34 -1.64 11.81
N LEU A 151 0.72 -2.13 12.41
CA LEU A 151 0.95 -2.12 13.85
C LEU A 151 1.02 -0.67 14.38
N GLN A 152 1.74 0.21 13.68
CA GLN A 152 1.93 1.61 14.06
C GLN A 152 0.64 2.41 13.94
N THR A 153 -0.17 2.18 12.90
CA THR A 153 -1.49 2.84 12.78
C THR A 153 -2.48 2.33 13.81
N GLY A 154 -2.42 1.04 14.16
CA GLY A 154 -3.16 0.47 15.29
C GLY A 154 -2.78 1.15 16.61
N PHE A 155 -1.49 1.40 16.85
CA PHE A 155 -1.01 2.09 18.04
C PHE A 155 -1.55 3.52 18.12
N LEU A 156 -1.46 4.31 17.05
CA LEU A 156 -2.00 5.67 17.00
C LEU A 156 -3.52 5.69 17.18
N ALA A 157 -4.24 4.74 16.60
CA ALA A 157 -5.67 4.56 16.77
C ALA A 157 -6.04 4.26 18.24
N GLY A 158 -5.26 3.39 18.90
CA GLY A 158 -5.42 3.10 20.33
C GLY A 158 -5.12 4.30 21.22
N CYS A 159 -4.08 5.09 20.89
CA CYS A 159 -3.81 6.36 21.57
C CYS A 159 -5.00 7.33 21.42
N ALA A 160 -5.53 7.52 20.22
CA ALA A 160 -6.67 8.40 19.99
C ALA A 160 -7.92 7.96 20.79
N ALA A 161 -8.19 6.66 20.83
CA ALA A 161 -9.29 6.11 21.61
C ALA A 161 -9.10 6.34 23.11
N ALA A 162 -7.90 6.09 23.63
CA ALA A 162 -7.60 6.29 25.06
C ALA A 162 -7.62 7.78 25.47
N LEU A 163 -7.15 8.68 24.60
CA LEU A 163 -7.23 10.12 24.85
C LEU A 163 -8.67 10.59 24.95
N MET A 164 -9.55 10.07 24.06
CA MET A 164 -10.94 10.50 23.95
C MET A 164 -11.88 9.85 24.96
N SER A 165 -11.56 8.65 25.45
CA SER A 165 -12.44 7.92 26.37
C SER A 165 -12.62 8.64 27.71
N GLU A 166 -13.88 8.80 28.12
CA GLU A 166 -14.32 9.30 29.41
C GLU A 166 -14.80 8.15 30.32
N SER A 167 -15.33 7.07 29.72
CA SER A 167 -15.82 5.91 30.48
C SER A 167 -14.67 5.04 31.04
N GLY A 168 -13.48 5.17 30.47
CA GLY A 168 -12.36 4.28 30.75
C GLY A 168 -12.48 2.90 30.09
N LEU A 169 -13.40 2.73 29.13
CA LEU A 169 -13.57 1.47 28.41
C LEU A 169 -13.77 1.72 26.93
N VAL A 170 -12.92 1.13 26.09
CA VAL A 170 -12.98 1.22 24.64
C VAL A 170 -13.14 -0.17 24.03
N GLY A 171 -13.50 -0.25 22.75
CA GLY A 171 -13.69 -1.54 22.09
C GLY A 171 -13.14 -1.59 20.67
N ILE A 172 -12.67 -2.75 20.24
CA ILE A 172 -12.25 -2.97 18.85
C ILE A 172 -12.86 -4.25 18.28
N ALA A 173 -13.42 -4.15 17.06
CA ALA A 173 -13.95 -5.27 16.31
C ALA A 173 -12.96 -5.63 15.18
N GLY A 174 -12.36 -6.82 15.23
CA GLY A 174 -11.56 -7.40 14.16
C GLY A 174 -12.41 -8.17 13.16
N GLY A 175 -12.01 -8.20 11.89
CA GLY A 175 -12.66 -8.97 10.85
C GLY A 175 -12.53 -10.48 11.07
N ALA A 176 -11.34 -10.93 11.45
CA ALA A 176 -11.03 -12.33 11.80
C ALA A 176 -9.88 -12.39 12.82
N ASP A 177 -9.74 -13.54 13.49
CA ASP A 177 -8.55 -13.83 14.34
C ASP A 177 -7.42 -14.34 13.43
N ASP A 178 -6.74 -13.40 12.76
CA ASP A 178 -5.62 -13.66 11.86
C ASP A 178 -4.41 -12.76 12.17
N PRO A 179 -3.20 -13.07 11.66
CA PRO A 179 -2.00 -12.31 11.99
C PRO A 179 -2.07 -10.82 11.68
N THR A 180 -2.70 -10.41 10.56
CA THR A 180 -2.82 -9.01 10.15
C THR A 180 -3.71 -8.23 11.11
N ILE A 181 -4.89 -8.76 11.40
CA ILE A 181 -5.85 -8.13 12.33
C ILE A 181 -5.28 -8.13 13.76
N ASN A 182 -4.61 -9.21 14.15
CA ASN A 182 -3.98 -9.29 15.47
C ASN A 182 -2.81 -8.31 15.64
N ALA A 183 -2.08 -7.98 14.57
CA ALA A 183 -1.09 -6.91 14.60
C ALA A 183 -1.75 -5.53 14.83
N ILE A 184 -2.85 -5.22 14.14
CA ILE A 184 -3.63 -4.00 14.35
C ILE A 184 -4.11 -3.91 15.80
N ILE A 185 -4.72 -4.98 16.32
CA ILE A 185 -5.23 -5.03 17.70
C ILE A 185 -4.10 -4.93 18.71
N GLY A 186 -2.96 -5.57 18.45
CA GLY A 186 -1.77 -5.46 19.28
C GLY A 186 -1.23 -4.03 19.36
N GLY A 187 -1.23 -3.32 18.23
CA GLY A 187 -0.94 -1.89 18.19
C GLY A 187 -1.93 -1.08 19.02
N TRP A 188 -3.23 -1.28 18.79
CA TRP A 188 -4.32 -0.62 19.55
C TRP A 188 -4.14 -0.76 21.07
N GLN A 189 -3.91 -1.97 21.54
CA GLN A 189 -3.71 -2.25 22.98
C GLN A 189 -2.47 -1.55 23.53
N GLN A 190 -1.36 -1.58 22.80
CA GLN A 190 -0.13 -0.91 23.20
C GLN A 190 -0.26 0.62 23.20
N GLY A 191 -1.04 1.18 22.25
CA GLY A 191 -1.37 2.60 22.22
C GLY A 191 -2.18 3.03 23.45
N ILE A 192 -3.18 2.25 23.85
CA ILE A 192 -3.94 2.48 25.08
C ILE A 192 -3.03 2.42 26.31
N ALA A 193 -2.19 1.38 26.42
CA ALA A 193 -1.24 1.23 27.51
C ALA A 193 -0.27 2.40 27.59
N TYR A 194 0.21 2.90 26.44
CA TYR A 194 1.11 4.06 26.38
C TYR A 194 0.45 5.33 26.95
N ILE A 195 -0.81 5.63 26.57
CA ILE A 195 -1.55 6.79 27.10
C ILE A 195 -1.84 6.61 28.60
N ASN A 196 -2.19 5.40 29.03
CA ASN A 196 -2.38 5.12 30.44
C ASN A 196 -1.12 5.43 31.28
N ASP A 197 0.02 4.96 30.83
CA ASP A 197 1.31 5.19 31.52
C ASP A 197 1.71 6.67 31.49
N LYS A 198 1.51 7.35 30.35
CA LYS A 198 1.91 8.73 30.15
C LYS A 198 1.04 9.71 30.93
N ASP A 199 -0.28 9.55 30.88
CA ASP A 199 -1.25 10.51 31.38
C ASP A 199 -1.89 10.09 32.74
N GLY A 200 -1.52 8.90 33.24
CA GLY A 200 -2.08 8.34 34.48
C GLY A 200 -3.54 7.96 34.34
N LYS A 201 -3.98 7.58 33.14
CA LYS A 201 -5.32 7.05 32.87
C LYS A 201 -5.39 5.55 33.22
N ASP A 202 -6.61 4.98 33.22
CA ASP A 202 -6.87 3.55 33.43
C ASP A 202 -7.93 3.09 32.40
N VAL A 203 -7.61 3.27 31.12
CA VAL A 203 -8.48 2.86 30.02
C VAL A 203 -8.23 1.38 29.72
N GLN A 204 -9.30 0.60 29.69
CA GLN A 204 -9.31 -0.81 29.33
C GLN A 204 -9.91 -0.99 27.95
N ASP A 205 -9.62 -2.11 27.26
CA ASP A 205 -10.23 -2.44 25.98
C ASP A 205 -10.95 -3.80 25.98
N ILE A 206 -11.90 -3.92 25.08
CA ILE A 206 -12.57 -5.18 24.74
C ILE A 206 -12.29 -5.50 23.28
N VAL A 207 -11.67 -6.66 23.03
CA VAL A 207 -11.46 -7.20 21.69
C VAL A 207 -12.61 -8.14 21.34
N ALA A 208 -13.11 -8.05 20.10
CA ALA A 208 -14.11 -8.96 19.57
C ALA A 208 -13.89 -9.17 18.06
N TYR A 209 -14.34 -10.29 17.52
CA TYR A 209 -14.19 -10.62 16.09
C TYR A 209 -15.56 -10.83 15.44
N VAL A 210 -15.76 -10.21 14.27
CA VAL A 210 -16.94 -10.39 13.42
C VAL A 210 -16.92 -11.77 12.76
N ASN A 211 -15.74 -12.33 12.52
CA ASN A 211 -15.47 -13.53 11.74
C ASN A 211 -15.97 -13.43 10.28
N SER A 212 -15.98 -12.20 9.75
CA SER A 212 -16.32 -11.90 8.36
C SER A 212 -15.82 -10.51 7.99
N TYR A 213 -15.46 -10.33 6.73
CA TYR A 213 -15.13 -9.02 6.14
C TYR A 213 -16.28 -8.44 5.31
N THR A 214 -17.41 -9.16 5.19
CA THR A 214 -18.55 -8.80 4.33
C THR A 214 -19.92 -8.96 5.01
N ASP A 215 -19.96 -8.93 6.36
CA ASP A 215 -21.19 -9.04 7.14
C ASP A 215 -21.41 -7.82 8.07
N PRO A 216 -21.95 -6.71 7.54
CA PRO A 216 -22.25 -5.52 8.33
C PRO A 216 -23.30 -5.76 9.42
N THR A 217 -24.19 -6.73 9.22
CA THR A 217 -25.26 -7.02 10.20
C THR A 217 -24.66 -7.58 11.49
N THR A 218 -23.84 -8.62 11.39
CA THR A 218 -23.13 -9.18 12.55
C THR A 218 -22.21 -8.15 13.20
N ALA A 219 -21.51 -7.33 12.39
CA ALA A 219 -20.65 -6.27 12.91
C ALA A 219 -21.42 -5.20 13.68
N LYS A 220 -22.64 -4.85 13.25
CA LYS A 220 -23.50 -3.91 13.98
C LYS A 220 -23.93 -4.48 15.34
N GLU A 221 -24.35 -5.74 15.39
CA GLU A 221 -24.72 -6.41 16.64
C GLU A 221 -23.53 -6.47 17.61
N LEU A 222 -22.32 -6.70 17.08
CA LEU A 222 -21.09 -6.69 17.85
C LEU A 222 -20.79 -5.29 18.41
N GLY A 223 -20.89 -4.24 17.57
CA GLY A 223 -20.73 -2.86 17.99
C GLY A 223 -21.72 -2.47 19.12
N LEU A 224 -22.99 -2.83 18.98
CA LEU A 224 -24.00 -2.64 20.03
C LEU A 224 -23.62 -3.40 21.33
N THR A 225 -23.04 -4.58 21.22
CA THR A 225 -22.57 -5.35 22.38
C THR A 225 -21.43 -4.64 23.10
N LEU A 226 -20.45 -4.06 22.38
CA LEU A 226 -19.35 -3.28 22.97
C LEU A 226 -19.88 -2.04 23.67
N ILE A 227 -20.78 -1.27 23.03
CA ILE A 227 -21.41 -0.08 23.61
C ILE A 227 -22.20 -0.42 24.87
N ASN A 228 -23.00 -1.50 24.84
CA ASN A 228 -23.81 -1.95 26.00
C ASN A 228 -22.93 -2.42 27.18
N LYS A 229 -21.67 -2.78 26.94
CA LYS A 229 -20.69 -3.07 28.00
C LYS A 229 -20.06 -1.80 28.60
N GLY A 230 -20.33 -0.64 28.02
CA GLY A 230 -19.86 0.66 28.51
C GLY A 230 -18.75 1.29 27.67
N CYS A 231 -18.40 0.74 26.51
CA CYS A 231 -17.44 1.39 25.62
C CYS A 231 -18.04 2.70 25.09
N ASP A 232 -17.32 3.80 25.25
CA ASP A 232 -17.67 5.12 24.71
C ASP A 232 -16.85 5.48 23.45
N VAL A 233 -15.84 4.66 23.13
CA VAL A 233 -15.11 4.66 21.86
C VAL A 233 -15.08 3.23 21.35
N ILE A 234 -15.46 3.01 20.09
CA ILE A 234 -15.30 1.72 19.42
C ILE A 234 -14.60 1.88 18.07
N GLY A 235 -13.91 0.86 17.63
CA GLY A 235 -13.25 0.81 16.34
C GLY A 235 -13.53 -0.49 15.60
N ALA A 236 -13.32 -0.51 14.28
CA ALA A 236 -13.42 -1.74 13.51
C ALA A 236 -12.36 -1.84 12.42
N ALA A 237 -11.52 -2.88 12.52
CA ALA A 237 -10.61 -3.35 11.48
C ALA A 237 -11.22 -4.60 10.83
N ALA A 238 -12.32 -4.43 10.07
CA ALA A 238 -13.17 -5.52 9.60
C ALA A 238 -13.64 -5.38 8.14
N GLY A 239 -12.89 -4.63 7.31
CA GLY A 239 -13.24 -4.41 5.91
C GLY A 239 -14.66 -3.89 5.72
N GLY A 240 -15.41 -4.42 4.75
CA GLY A 240 -16.80 -4.03 4.49
C GLY A 240 -17.78 -4.30 5.63
N SER A 241 -17.45 -5.16 6.60
CA SER A 241 -18.25 -5.33 7.81
C SER A 241 -18.22 -4.10 8.73
N GLY A 242 -17.14 -3.30 8.67
CA GLY A 242 -16.90 -2.14 9.54
C GLY A 242 -18.01 -1.09 9.49
N VAL A 243 -18.72 -0.94 8.36
CA VAL A 243 -19.87 -0.01 8.26
C VAL A 243 -20.98 -0.34 9.28
N GLY A 244 -21.18 -1.61 9.61
CA GLY A 244 -22.15 -2.01 10.64
C GLY A 244 -21.75 -1.51 12.03
N THR A 245 -20.47 -1.64 12.40
CA THR A 245 -19.95 -1.12 13.66
C THR A 245 -20.04 0.41 13.73
N ALA A 246 -19.76 1.10 12.59
CA ALA A 246 -19.92 2.54 12.48
C ALA A 246 -21.39 2.98 12.69
N GLN A 247 -22.35 2.25 12.11
CA GLN A 247 -23.77 2.49 12.33
C GLN A 247 -24.17 2.33 13.81
N ALA A 248 -23.65 1.29 14.48
CA ALA A 248 -23.90 1.11 15.91
C ALA A 248 -23.38 2.30 16.73
N ALA A 249 -22.18 2.81 16.40
CA ALA A 249 -21.59 3.97 17.05
C ALA A 249 -22.44 5.23 16.84
N ALA A 250 -22.81 5.54 15.59
CA ALA A 250 -23.61 6.71 15.25
C ALA A 250 -24.99 6.71 15.95
N GLU A 251 -25.69 5.57 15.95
CA GLU A 251 -27.00 5.43 16.57
C GLU A 251 -26.99 5.59 18.11
N ASN A 252 -25.84 5.46 18.75
CA ASN A 252 -25.67 5.49 20.20
C ASN A 252 -24.78 6.61 20.72
N ASN A 253 -24.41 7.60 19.89
CA ASN A 253 -23.50 8.70 20.22
C ASN A 253 -22.16 8.19 20.81
N CYS A 254 -21.63 7.11 20.25
CA CYS A 254 -20.34 6.54 20.61
C CYS A 254 -19.29 7.03 19.62
N TYR A 255 -18.09 7.36 20.11
CA TYR A 255 -16.97 7.72 19.24
C TYR A 255 -16.50 6.53 18.44
N TYR A 256 -15.96 6.82 17.24
CA TYR A 256 -15.57 5.78 16.29
C TYR A 256 -14.18 5.97 15.69
N VAL A 257 -13.43 4.89 15.59
CA VAL A 257 -12.18 4.81 14.85
C VAL A 257 -12.35 3.86 13.66
N ALA A 258 -12.07 4.36 12.45
CA ALA A 258 -12.19 3.61 11.22
C ALA A 258 -10.86 3.00 10.76
N TRP A 259 -10.94 2.05 9.83
CA TRP A 259 -9.81 1.49 9.07
C TRP A 259 -10.09 1.55 7.57
N ASP A 260 -9.10 2.01 6.81
CA ASP A 260 -9.04 2.10 5.35
C ASP A 260 -10.14 2.94 4.68
N CYS A 261 -11.02 3.59 5.43
CA CYS A 261 -12.11 4.40 4.89
C CYS A 261 -12.65 5.41 5.90
N TYR A 262 -13.57 6.25 5.44
CA TYR A 262 -14.45 7.09 6.24
C TYR A 262 -15.91 6.74 5.97
N TYR A 263 -16.81 7.11 6.88
CA TYR A 263 -18.25 6.84 6.77
C TYR A 263 -19.07 8.12 6.84
N PRO A 264 -18.90 9.09 5.92
CA PRO A 264 -19.60 10.38 5.96
C PRO A 264 -21.13 10.24 5.84
N GLU A 265 -21.62 9.20 5.17
CA GLU A 265 -23.04 8.88 5.05
C GLU A 265 -23.62 8.28 6.34
N VAL A 266 -22.81 7.75 7.24
CA VAL A 266 -23.21 7.21 8.54
C VAL A 266 -23.20 8.29 9.60
N PHE A 267 -22.13 9.10 9.67
CA PHE A 267 -21.96 10.17 10.67
C PHE A 267 -22.47 11.52 10.14
N THR A 268 -23.72 11.56 9.70
CA THR A 268 -24.33 12.78 9.13
C THR A 268 -24.66 13.81 10.22
N GLY A 269 -23.81 14.82 10.36
CA GLY A 269 -24.04 15.96 11.24
C GLY A 269 -23.59 15.78 12.69
N GLU A 270 -23.00 14.66 13.04
CA GLU A 270 -22.38 14.39 14.34
C GLU A 270 -20.89 14.13 14.18
N GLN A 271 -20.08 14.84 14.94
CA GLN A 271 -18.61 14.70 14.94
C GLN A 271 -18.24 13.56 15.88
N LEU A 272 -18.42 12.32 15.45
CA LEU A 272 -18.14 11.12 16.25
C LEU A 272 -16.93 10.32 15.74
N GLN A 273 -16.53 10.50 14.48
CA GLN A 273 -15.40 9.78 13.93
C GLN A 273 -14.10 10.47 14.32
N LEU A 274 -13.28 9.80 15.15
CA LEU A 274 -12.01 10.32 15.64
C LEU A 274 -10.97 10.42 14.51
N GLY A 275 -10.89 9.38 13.72
CA GLY A 275 -9.94 9.26 12.62
C GLY A 275 -10.07 7.93 11.91
N SER A 276 -9.20 7.71 10.94
CA SER A 276 -9.07 6.45 10.21
C SER A 276 -7.61 6.04 10.06
N ALA A 277 -7.32 4.77 10.32
CA ALA A 277 -6.04 4.17 9.99
C ALA A 277 -6.06 3.81 8.51
N LEU A 278 -5.49 4.67 7.67
CA LEU A 278 -5.48 4.54 6.22
C LEU A 278 -4.25 3.78 5.72
N SER A 279 -4.43 2.99 4.68
CA SER A 279 -3.38 2.25 3.96
C SER A 279 -3.27 2.78 2.53
N TYR A 280 -2.05 3.13 2.12
CA TYR A 280 -1.73 3.67 0.79
C TYR A 280 -0.86 2.67 0.03
N PHE A 281 -1.50 1.74 -0.66
CA PHE A 281 -0.80 0.69 -1.43
C PHE A 281 0.08 1.27 -2.53
N GLU A 282 -0.32 2.40 -3.13
CA GLU A 282 0.46 3.15 -4.09
C GLU A 282 1.78 3.64 -3.50
N ASN A 283 1.76 4.25 -2.31
CA ASN A 283 2.96 4.77 -1.65
C ASN A 283 3.91 3.63 -1.27
N MET A 284 3.39 2.53 -0.71
CA MET A 284 4.15 1.34 -0.38
C MET A 284 4.83 0.75 -1.63
N THR A 285 4.06 0.56 -2.69
CA THR A 285 4.56 -0.04 -3.94
C THR A 285 5.64 0.85 -4.57
N ILE A 286 5.43 2.16 -4.60
CA ILE A 286 6.41 3.14 -5.11
C ILE A 286 7.67 3.16 -4.23
N ALA A 287 7.53 3.11 -2.90
CA ALA A 287 8.68 3.06 -1.99
C ALA A 287 9.51 1.79 -2.23
N TRP A 288 8.88 0.63 -2.36
CA TRP A 288 9.57 -0.61 -2.68
C TRP A 288 10.25 -0.57 -4.06
N VAL A 289 9.59 0.01 -5.09
CA VAL A 289 10.20 0.20 -6.41
C VAL A 289 11.43 1.10 -6.30
N ASN A 290 11.36 2.21 -5.56
CA ASN A 290 12.49 3.09 -5.35
C ASN A 290 13.66 2.37 -4.66
N ASP A 291 13.41 1.56 -3.64
CA ASP A 291 14.43 0.70 -3.02
C ASP A 291 15.02 -0.28 -4.04
N ALA A 292 14.18 -0.91 -4.84
CA ALA A 292 14.63 -1.86 -5.85
C ALA A 292 15.54 -1.22 -6.90
N VAL A 293 15.25 -0.01 -7.39
CA VAL A 293 16.01 0.65 -8.46
C VAL A 293 17.21 1.45 -7.95
N SER A 294 17.19 1.93 -6.70
CA SER A 294 18.30 2.71 -6.10
C SER A 294 19.48 1.85 -5.59
N GLY A 295 19.36 0.51 -5.63
CA GLY A 295 20.36 -0.40 -5.11
C GLY A 295 20.13 -0.88 -3.68
N ASN A 296 18.98 -0.51 -3.08
CA ASN A 296 18.57 -0.93 -1.73
C ASN A 296 17.63 -2.16 -1.76
N PHE A 297 17.60 -2.88 -2.87
CA PHE A 297 16.81 -4.09 -3.01
C PHE A 297 17.15 -5.13 -1.93
N ARG A 298 16.14 -5.65 -1.26
CA ARG A 298 16.26 -6.66 -0.21
C ARG A 298 15.69 -7.99 -0.70
N GLY A 299 16.48 -8.70 -1.50
CA GLY A 299 16.14 -10.06 -1.92
C GLY A 299 16.29 -11.03 -0.75
N GLY A 300 15.42 -12.03 -0.69
CA GLY A 300 15.38 -12.99 0.41
C GLY A 300 14.75 -12.46 1.69
N GLU A 301 14.15 -11.27 1.68
CA GLU A 301 13.58 -10.63 2.87
C GLU A 301 12.15 -10.13 2.61
N ARG A 302 11.38 -10.01 3.69
CA ARG A 302 10.14 -9.26 3.72
C ARG A 302 10.39 -7.86 4.29
N THR A 303 9.98 -6.84 3.56
CA THR A 303 10.05 -5.44 3.97
C THR A 303 8.66 -4.95 4.35
N GLU A 304 8.51 -4.41 5.54
CA GLU A 304 7.27 -3.77 5.99
C GLU A 304 7.39 -2.26 5.83
N TYR A 305 6.37 -1.65 5.21
CA TYR A 305 6.25 -0.21 5.04
C TYR A 305 5.12 0.34 5.92
N SER A 306 5.39 1.40 6.66
CA SER A 306 4.46 1.96 7.63
C SER A 306 4.33 3.48 7.52
N VAL A 307 4.11 4.16 8.65
CA VAL A 307 3.87 5.61 8.69
C VAL A 307 5.08 6.45 8.29
N ASP A 308 6.29 5.97 8.53
CA ASP A 308 7.56 6.65 8.16
C ASP A 308 7.77 6.72 6.64
N SER A 309 7.32 5.70 5.92
CA SER A 309 7.37 5.64 4.45
C SER A 309 6.19 6.34 3.76
N GLY A 310 5.18 6.78 4.53
CA GLY A 310 3.91 7.28 4.01
C GLY A 310 2.99 6.20 3.45
N ALA A 311 3.31 4.91 3.67
CA ALA A 311 2.49 3.79 3.25
C ALA A 311 1.25 3.60 4.13
N CYS A 312 1.31 4.05 5.38
CA CYS A 312 0.20 4.09 6.31
C CYS A 312 0.09 5.45 6.98
N LYS A 313 -1.10 5.81 7.44
CA LYS A 313 -1.34 7.04 8.19
C LYS A 313 -2.52 6.86 9.14
N PHE A 314 -2.42 7.36 10.36
CA PHE A 314 -3.60 7.63 11.15
C PHE A 314 -4.08 9.03 10.78
N ASP A 315 -5.08 9.09 9.91
CA ASP A 315 -5.62 10.35 9.40
C ASP A 315 -6.74 10.87 10.30
N ILE A 316 -6.69 12.16 10.63
CA ILE A 316 -7.64 12.83 11.51
C ILE A 316 -8.35 13.89 10.67
N PRO A 317 -9.66 13.73 10.37
CA PRO A 317 -10.40 14.70 9.56
C PRO A 317 -10.57 16.02 10.30
N ASP A 318 -10.78 17.10 9.55
CA ASP A 318 -10.93 18.45 10.11
C ASP A 318 -12.08 18.56 11.12
N ASP A 319 -13.16 17.80 10.88
CA ASP A 319 -14.36 17.73 11.73
C ASP A 319 -14.28 16.68 12.85
N SER A 320 -13.15 16.02 13.04
CA SER A 320 -12.96 15.10 14.17
C SER A 320 -13.13 15.81 15.52
N PRO A 321 -13.75 15.17 16.52
CA PRO A 321 -13.94 15.75 17.85
C PRO A 321 -12.66 15.81 18.70
N LEU A 322 -11.54 15.28 18.22
CA LEU A 322 -10.25 15.39 18.91
C LEU A 322 -9.85 16.87 19.05
N THR A 323 -9.49 17.29 20.26
CA THR A 323 -9.02 18.66 20.52
C THR A 323 -7.69 18.94 19.84
N GLU A 324 -7.32 20.21 19.69
CA GLU A 324 -6.01 20.60 19.15
C GLU A 324 -4.84 20.01 19.98
N GLU A 325 -5.01 19.93 21.31
CA GLU A 325 -4.00 19.32 22.19
C GLU A 325 -3.86 17.81 21.91
N MET A 326 -4.97 17.08 21.75
CA MET A 326 -4.92 15.64 21.42
C MET A 326 -4.33 15.40 20.03
N ARG A 327 -4.66 16.26 19.05
CA ARG A 327 -4.07 16.20 17.70
C ARG A 327 -2.55 16.42 17.73
N ALA A 328 -2.10 17.43 18.48
CA ALA A 328 -0.68 17.72 18.66
C ALA A 328 0.05 16.56 19.35
N GLU A 329 -0.56 15.99 20.37
CA GLU A 329 -0.02 14.83 21.09
C GLU A 329 0.12 13.60 20.18
N LEU A 330 -0.88 13.29 19.36
CA LEU A 330 -0.81 12.19 18.39
C LEU A 330 0.29 12.43 17.33
N ALA A 331 0.48 13.68 16.92
CA ALA A 331 1.56 14.04 16.00
C ALA A 331 2.95 13.85 16.64
N ASP A 332 3.13 14.22 17.92
CA ASP A 332 4.38 14.01 18.67
C ASP A 332 4.66 12.52 18.88
N ILE A 333 3.62 11.72 19.16
CA ILE A 333 3.71 10.26 19.28
C ILE A 333 4.15 9.66 17.94
N GLN A 334 3.53 10.07 16.83
CA GLN A 334 3.93 9.60 15.51
C GLN A 334 5.38 9.97 15.19
N ALA A 335 5.83 11.19 15.52
CA ALA A 335 7.22 11.60 15.34
C ALA A 335 8.17 10.73 16.17
N SER A 336 7.78 10.35 17.39
CA SER A 336 8.56 9.47 18.27
C SER A 336 8.60 8.02 17.77
N ILE A 337 7.55 7.54 17.10
CA ILE A 337 7.57 6.24 16.40
C ILE A 337 8.57 6.30 15.23
N ASN A 338 8.50 7.35 14.41
CA ASN A 338 9.35 7.53 13.24
C ASN A 338 10.85 7.68 13.62
N SER A 339 11.15 8.28 14.78
CA SER A 339 12.54 8.41 15.28
C SER A 339 13.05 7.13 15.96
N GLY A 340 12.17 6.18 16.27
CA GLY A 340 12.49 4.95 17.01
C GLY A 340 12.54 5.15 18.54
N ASP A 341 12.11 6.31 19.05
CA ASP A 341 12.00 6.56 20.50
C ASP A 341 10.86 5.76 21.13
N ILE A 342 9.81 5.46 20.35
CA ILE A 342 8.74 4.53 20.70
C ILE A 342 8.89 3.29 19.83
N THR A 343 9.05 2.14 20.46
CA THR A 343 9.08 0.82 19.81
C THR A 343 7.80 0.07 20.15
N ILE A 344 7.14 -0.46 19.12
CA ILE A 344 5.90 -1.22 19.23
C ILE A 344 6.22 -2.69 18.90
N GLU A 345 5.83 -3.60 19.77
CA GLU A 345 6.07 -5.03 19.57
C GLU A 345 4.91 -5.66 18.79
N ASN A 346 5.20 -6.52 17.82
CA ASN A 346 4.15 -7.27 17.10
C ASN A 346 3.54 -8.37 17.98
N LYS A 347 2.75 -7.95 18.96
CA LYS A 347 2.04 -8.84 19.90
C LYS A 347 0.77 -8.17 20.43
N MET A 348 -0.23 -8.97 20.69
CA MET A 348 -1.38 -8.58 21.52
C MET A 348 -1.00 -8.65 23.01
N LEU A 349 -1.52 -7.72 23.80
CA LEU A 349 -1.33 -7.75 25.26
C LEU A 349 -2.30 -8.75 25.94
N HIS A 350 -3.49 -8.90 25.36
CA HIS A 350 -4.53 -9.88 25.77
C HIS A 350 -5.50 -10.14 24.62
N LYS A 351 -6.31 -11.21 24.73
CA LYS A 351 -7.38 -11.57 23.79
C LYS A 351 -8.76 -11.30 24.36
#